data_1ded20f20987dc51a85682d44dabce7b
#
_entry.id   1ded20f20987dc51a85682d44dabce7b
#
_cell.length_a   1.000
_cell.length_b   1.000
_cell.length_c   1.000
_cell.angle_alpha   90.00
_cell.angle_beta   90.00
_cell.angle_gamma   90.00
#
_symmetry.space_group_name_H-M   'P 1'
#
loop_
_entity.id
_entity.type
_entity.pdbx_description
1 polymer ?
#
loop_
_entity_poly.entity_id
_entity_poly.type
_entity_poly.pdbx_seq_one_letter_code
_entity_poly.pdbx_strand_id
1 'polypeptide(L)'
;MSDTTSATVHAAVREHAPLVQCITNYVSMDLAANVLNAAGASPAMVHDPREAGEFAALAGAVVANIGTPSPRWVDGMADAASTAHDAGKPWVLDPVAVGATSYRLETVDRLLEFEPTVIRGNASEVLTIATRTAGGKGVDSDASLADVREHADELAKRSGAVVAVTGPEDYVTDGMREPLVLPGGDPRMPQITALGCALSALGGACLAVHDDAYEATAAALAMMSAAGERAGAAADGPGSLRWRIIDELAR
;
A
#
# COMPACT_ATOMS: atom_id res chain seq x y z
N MET A 1 -3.42 9.88 15.35
CA MET A 1 -4.68 9.13 15.12
C MET A 1 -5.10 8.48 16.42
N SER A 2 -6.37 8.49 16.77
CA SER A 2 -6.84 7.78 17.97
C SER A 2 -6.99 6.28 17.66
N ASP A 3 -6.73 5.41 18.63
CA ASP A 3 -7.01 3.96 18.53
C ASP A 3 -8.46 3.69 18.11
N THR A 4 -9.35 4.62 18.42
CA THR A 4 -10.75 4.58 18.06
C THR A 4 -10.98 4.63 16.54
N THR A 5 -10.24 5.43 15.78
CA THR A 5 -10.40 5.53 14.32
C THR A 5 -10.00 4.23 13.63
N SER A 6 -8.83 3.66 14.00
CA SER A 6 -8.36 2.38 13.43
C SER A 6 -9.34 1.23 13.71
N ALA A 7 -9.85 1.13 14.94
CA ALA A 7 -10.85 0.12 15.31
C ALA A 7 -12.17 0.30 14.54
N THR A 8 -12.60 1.54 14.33
CA THR A 8 -13.84 1.84 13.57
C THR A 8 -13.69 1.44 12.10
N VAL A 9 -12.55 1.77 11.47
CA VAL A 9 -12.28 1.38 10.08
C VAL A 9 -12.21 -0.14 9.94
N HIS A 10 -11.54 -0.83 10.88
CA HIS A 10 -11.48 -2.30 10.88
C HIS A 10 -12.87 -2.93 11.02
N ALA A 11 -13.70 -2.41 11.91
CA ALA A 11 -15.08 -2.87 12.06
C ALA A 11 -15.89 -2.68 10.76
N ALA A 12 -15.72 -1.54 10.07
CA ALA A 12 -16.37 -1.27 8.79
C ALA A 12 -15.87 -2.23 7.68
N VAL A 13 -14.56 -2.56 7.64
CA VAL A 13 -14.04 -3.57 6.69
C VAL A 13 -14.73 -4.92 6.92
N ARG A 14 -14.89 -5.36 8.15
CA ARG A 14 -15.57 -6.61 8.49
C ARG A 14 -17.06 -6.60 8.18
N GLU A 15 -17.73 -5.49 8.44
CA GLU A 15 -19.16 -5.32 8.20
C GLU A 15 -19.50 -5.34 6.71
N HIS A 16 -18.70 -4.60 5.91
CA HIS A 16 -18.98 -4.41 4.49
C HIS A 16 -18.30 -5.43 3.58
N ALA A 17 -17.30 -6.17 4.08
CA ALA A 17 -16.50 -7.14 3.32
C ALA A 17 -16.11 -6.63 1.91
N PRO A 18 -15.46 -5.46 1.79
CA PRO A 18 -15.25 -4.79 0.52
C PRO A 18 -14.44 -5.66 -0.45
N LEU A 19 -14.85 -5.66 -1.73
CA LEU A 19 -14.11 -6.30 -2.80
C LEU A 19 -12.89 -5.44 -3.18
N VAL A 20 -11.69 -5.99 -3.04
CA VAL A 20 -10.43 -5.33 -3.37
C VAL A 20 -9.76 -6.04 -4.55
N GLN A 21 -9.67 -5.35 -5.68
CA GLN A 21 -8.89 -5.85 -6.81
C GLN A 21 -7.40 -5.59 -6.56
N CYS A 22 -6.62 -6.65 -6.53
CA CYS A 22 -5.18 -6.59 -6.34
C CYS A 22 -4.45 -7.03 -7.61
N ILE A 23 -3.96 -6.08 -8.40
CA ILE A 23 -3.00 -6.35 -9.46
C ILE A 23 -1.62 -6.25 -8.84
N THR A 24 -1.27 -7.31 -8.11
CA THR A 24 -0.04 -7.36 -7.32
C THR A 24 1.01 -8.27 -7.97
N ASN A 25 2.12 -8.53 -7.33
CA ASN A 25 3.22 -9.32 -7.86
C ASN A 25 3.11 -10.80 -7.47
N TYR A 26 3.79 -11.67 -8.22
CA TYR A 26 3.77 -13.13 -8.01
C TYR A 26 4.14 -13.57 -6.59
N VAL A 27 4.99 -12.81 -5.92
CA VAL A 27 5.50 -13.17 -4.59
C VAL A 27 4.49 -12.82 -3.49
N SER A 28 3.63 -11.84 -3.74
CA SER A 28 2.73 -11.28 -2.72
C SER A 28 1.27 -11.75 -2.81
N MET A 29 0.86 -12.40 -3.89
CA MET A 29 -0.54 -12.78 -4.11
C MET A 29 -1.14 -13.56 -2.95
N ASP A 30 -0.46 -14.62 -2.50
CA ASP A 30 -0.91 -15.45 -1.38
C ASP A 30 -1.05 -14.64 -0.09
N LEU A 31 0.01 -13.91 0.28
CA LEU A 31 0.00 -13.15 1.53
C LEU A 31 -1.04 -12.01 1.51
N ALA A 32 -1.15 -11.28 0.41
CA ALA A 32 -2.12 -10.20 0.26
C ALA A 32 -3.57 -10.74 0.36
N ALA A 33 -3.87 -11.87 -0.29
CA ALA A 33 -5.17 -12.51 -0.20
C ALA A 33 -5.50 -12.95 1.23
N ASN A 34 -4.55 -13.57 1.93
CA ASN A 34 -4.75 -14.03 3.30
C ASN A 34 -4.91 -12.87 4.29
N VAL A 35 -4.15 -11.78 4.12
CA VAL A 35 -4.28 -10.56 4.93
C VAL A 35 -5.65 -9.91 4.72
N LEU A 36 -6.13 -9.78 3.49
CA LEU A 36 -7.46 -9.24 3.19
C LEU A 36 -8.56 -10.11 3.80
N ASN A 37 -8.51 -11.43 3.58
CA ASN A 37 -9.47 -12.36 4.16
C ASN A 37 -9.50 -12.28 5.70
N ALA A 38 -8.33 -12.23 6.34
CA ALA A 38 -8.21 -12.12 7.79
C ALA A 38 -8.80 -10.81 8.31
N ALA A 39 -8.57 -9.70 7.61
CA ALA A 39 -9.15 -8.40 7.96
C ALA A 39 -10.66 -8.30 7.70
N GLY A 40 -11.26 -9.26 6.98
CA GLY A 40 -12.69 -9.30 6.66
C GLY A 40 -13.04 -8.75 5.27
N ALA A 41 -12.05 -8.45 4.41
CA ALA A 41 -12.27 -8.01 3.04
C ALA A 41 -12.30 -9.19 2.05
N SER A 42 -12.73 -8.96 0.82
CA SER A 42 -12.80 -9.94 -0.26
C SER A 42 -11.70 -9.67 -1.31
N PRO A 43 -10.62 -10.46 -1.37
CA PRO A 43 -9.54 -10.25 -2.34
C PRO A 43 -9.88 -10.78 -3.73
N ALA A 44 -9.44 -10.07 -4.79
CA ALA A 44 -9.50 -10.54 -6.16
C ALA A 44 -8.20 -10.25 -6.90
N MET A 45 -7.49 -11.30 -7.35
CA MET A 45 -6.19 -11.18 -8.07
C MET A 45 -6.41 -11.11 -9.59
N VAL A 46 -7.25 -10.18 -10.05
CA VAL A 46 -7.64 -10.01 -11.46
C VAL A 46 -6.70 -9.00 -12.11
N HIS A 47 -5.89 -9.45 -13.07
CA HIS A 47 -4.78 -8.67 -13.63
C HIS A 47 -4.66 -8.71 -15.17
N ASP A 48 -5.40 -9.59 -15.85
CA ASP A 48 -5.35 -9.64 -17.31
C ASP A 48 -6.02 -8.38 -17.91
N PRO A 49 -5.39 -7.66 -18.86
CA PRO A 49 -5.93 -6.42 -19.42
C PRO A 49 -7.28 -6.61 -20.14
N ARG A 50 -7.69 -7.83 -20.48
CA ARG A 50 -9.00 -8.09 -21.06
C ARG A 50 -10.17 -8.00 -20.08
N GLU A 51 -9.88 -8.02 -18.78
CA GLU A 51 -10.89 -8.00 -17.72
C GLU A 51 -10.59 -7.00 -16.59
N ALA A 52 -9.34 -6.51 -16.49
CA ALA A 52 -8.89 -5.71 -15.35
C ALA A 52 -9.70 -4.43 -15.16
N GLY A 53 -9.99 -3.71 -16.24
CA GLY A 53 -10.82 -2.51 -16.20
C GLY A 53 -12.29 -2.81 -15.85
N GLU A 54 -12.88 -3.84 -16.49
CA GLU A 54 -14.25 -4.25 -16.15
C GLU A 54 -14.39 -4.65 -14.68
N PHE A 55 -13.39 -5.37 -14.15
CA PHE A 55 -13.39 -5.78 -12.76
C PHE A 55 -13.18 -4.61 -11.80
N ALA A 56 -12.36 -3.61 -12.17
CA ALA A 56 -12.15 -2.39 -11.38
C ALA A 56 -13.47 -1.62 -11.18
N ALA A 57 -14.36 -1.63 -12.18
CA ALA A 57 -15.68 -1.03 -12.06
C ALA A 57 -16.56 -1.72 -10.99
N LEU A 58 -16.34 -2.98 -10.68
CA LEU A 58 -17.06 -3.75 -9.65
C LEU A 58 -16.41 -3.64 -8.27
N ALA A 59 -15.08 -3.49 -8.21
CA ALA A 59 -14.32 -3.43 -6.96
C ALA A 59 -14.64 -2.17 -6.15
N GLY A 60 -14.51 -2.26 -4.82
CA GLY A 60 -14.57 -1.11 -3.91
C GLY A 60 -13.28 -0.30 -3.92
N ALA A 61 -12.14 -0.96 -4.20
CA ALA A 61 -10.84 -0.31 -4.37
C ALA A 61 -9.95 -1.15 -5.29
N VAL A 62 -8.95 -0.50 -5.91
CA VAL A 62 -7.92 -1.14 -6.73
C VAL A 62 -6.54 -0.95 -6.09
N VAL A 63 -5.68 -1.97 -6.17
CA VAL A 63 -4.29 -1.92 -5.74
C VAL A 63 -3.39 -2.34 -6.89
N ALA A 64 -2.54 -1.45 -7.35
CA ALA A 64 -1.54 -1.68 -8.37
C ALA A 64 -0.14 -1.74 -7.75
N ASN A 65 0.52 -2.90 -7.84
CA ASN A 65 1.85 -3.16 -7.27
C ASN A 65 2.80 -3.68 -8.34
N ILE A 66 3.85 -2.94 -8.60
CA ILE A 66 4.79 -3.19 -9.70
C ILE A 66 5.95 -4.13 -9.32
N GLY A 67 5.81 -5.01 -8.33
CA GLY A 67 6.90 -5.85 -7.82
C GLY A 67 7.50 -6.82 -8.85
N THR A 68 6.69 -7.37 -9.75
CA THR A 68 7.13 -8.22 -10.87
C THR A 68 6.48 -7.77 -12.18
N PRO A 69 6.87 -6.59 -12.72
CA PRO A 69 6.17 -6.00 -13.86
C PRO A 69 6.46 -6.76 -15.15
N SER A 70 5.44 -6.89 -15.98
CA SER A 70 5.56 -7.31 -17.38
C SER A 70 4.65 -6.43 -18.24
N PRO A 71 4.85 -6.30 -19.56
CA PRO A 71 4.03 -5.42 -20.38
C PRO A 71 2.52 -5.66 -20.23
N ARG A 72 2.08 -6.92 -20.28
CA ARG A 72 0.66 -7.26 -20.08
C ARG A 72 0.14 -6.92 -18.70
N TRP A 73 0.98 -7.12 -17.68
CA TRP A 73 0.62 -6.80 -16.30
C TRP A 73 0.47 -5.29 -16.09
N VAL A 74 1.38 -4.52 -16.67
CA VAL A 74 1.34 -3.05 -16.66
C VAL A 74 0.12 -2.53 -17.42
N ASP A 75 -0.24 -3.14 -18.56
CA ASP A 75 -1.46 -2.79 -19.28
C ASP A 75 -2.72 -3.03 -18.43
N GLY A 76 -2.80 -4.18 -17.74
CA GLY A 76 -3.90 -4.46 -16.82
C GLY A 76 -3.97 -3.48 -15.63
N MET A 77 -2.80 -3.08 -15.08
CA MET A 77 -2.74 -2.04 -14.04
C MET A 77 -3.25 -0.70 -14.56
N ALA A 78 -2.84 -0.30 -15.77
CA ALA A 78 -3.26 0.96 -16.36
C ALA A 78 -4.77 0.98 -16.65
N ASP A 79 -5.33 -0.11 -17.20
CA ASP A 79 -6.76 -0.23 -17.47
C ASP A 79 -7.58 -0.16 -16.16
N ALA A 80 -7.14 -0.87 -15.12
CA ALA A 80 -7.81 -0.84 -13.83
C ALA A 80 -7.70 0.53 -13.13
N ALA A 81 -6.51 1.16 -13.16
CA ALA A 81 -6.30 2.47 -12.56
C ALA A 81 -7.11 3.56 -13.28
N SER A 82 -7.12 3.55 -14.61
CA SER A 82 -7.96 4.46 -15.43
C SER A 82 -9.44 4.29 -15.08
N THR A 83 -9.94 3.06 -15.04
CA THR A 83 -11.34 2.79 -14.70
C THR A 83 -11.67 3.22 -13.27
N ALA A 84 -10.78 2.99 -12.31
CA ALA A 84 -10.99 3.43 -10.93
C ALA A 84 -11.04 4.96 -10.85
N HIS A 85 -10.10 5.66 -11.51
CA HIS A 85 -10.09 7.12 -11.59
C HIS A 85 -11.39 7.68 -12.18
N ASP A 86 -11.79 7.20 -13.35
CA ASP A 86 -12.99 7.65 -14.06
C ASP A 86 -14.29 7.40 -13.27
N ALA A 87 -14.30 6.34 -12.47
CA ALA A 87 -15.42 5.97 -11.60
C ALA A 87 -15.37 6.65 -10.21
N GLY A 88 -14.36 7.47 -9.92
CA GLY A 88 -14.17 8.08 -8.60
C GLY A 88 -13.91 7.07 -7.48
N LYS A 89 -13.35 5.90 -7.81
CA LYS A 89 -13.03 4.85 -6.85
C LYS A 89 -11.59 5.00 -6.35
N PRO A 90 -11.34 4.73 -5.06
CA PRO A 90 -10.01 4.83 -4.51
C PRO A 90 -9.08 3.75 -5.08
N TRP A 91 -7.81 4.11 -5.31
CA TRP A 91 -6.80 3.14 -5.67
C TRP A 91 -5.42 3.45 -5.08
N VAL A 92 -4.65 2.39 -4.85
CA VAL A 92 -3.34 2.43 -4.21
C VAL A 92 -2.25 2.10 -5.23
N LEU A 93 -1.23 2.93 -5.33
CA LEU A 93 0.02 2.65 -6.04
C LEU A 93 1.09 2.17 -5.05
N ASP A 94 1.61 0.96 -5.27
CA ASP A 94 2.76 0.40 -4.55
C ASP A 94 3.94 0.25 -5.53
N PRO A 95 4.88 1.22 -5.53
CA PRO A 95 5.92 1.36 -6.54
C PRO A 95 7.17 0.51 -6.24
N VAL A 96 6.98 -0.75 -5.92
CA VAL A 96 8.04 -1.67 -5.48
C VAL A 96 9.29 -1.56 -6.35
N ALA A 97 10.40 -1.20 -5.72
CA ALA A 97 11.72 -1.08 -6.34
C ALA A 97 11.75 -0.14 -7.57
N VAL A 98 10.98 0.94 -7.56
CA VAL A 98 10.84 1.89 -8.69
C VAL A 98 12.18 2.44 -9.18
N GLY A 99 13.16 2.63 -8.30
CA GLY A 99 14.50 3.14 -8.64
C GLY A 99 15.42 2.09 -9.28
N ALA A 100 15.04 0.81 -9.35
CA ALA A 100 15.94 -0.25 -9.78
C ALA A 100 16.20 -0.26 -11.30
N THR A 101 15.21 0.12 -12.12
CA THR A 101 15.32 0.14 -13.59
C THR A 101 14.47 1.26 -14.20
N SER A 102 14.86 1.72 -15.43
CA SER A 102 14.05 2.68 -16.17
C SER A 102 12.64 2.18 -16.45
N TYR A 103 12.48 0.89 -16.77
CA TYR A 103 11.17 0.28 -17.01
C TYR A 103 10.21 0.42 -15.83
N ARG A 104 10.71 0.27 -14.59
CA ARG A 104 9.88 0.47 -13.38
C ARG A 104 9.50 1.93 -13.19
N LEU A 105 10.44 2.84 -13.44
CA LEU A 105 10.16 4.28 -13.35
C LEU A 105 9.14 4.71 -14.41
N GLU A 106 9.31 4.28 -15.67
CA GLU A 106 8.36 4.54 -16.76
C GLU A 106 6.96 3.95 -16.44
N THR A 107 6.93 2.76 -15.81
CA THR A 107 5.67 2.15 -15.37
C THR A 107 4.97 3.00 -14.32
N VAL A 108 5.71 3.47 -13.31
CA VAL A 108 5.15 4.35 -12.27
C VAL A 108 4.70 5.67 -12.87
N ASP A 109 5.47 6.27 -13.79
CA ASP A 109 5.09 7.51 -14.47
C ASP A 109 3.76 7.36 -15.22
N ARG A 110 3.59 6.27 -15.96
CA ARG A 110 2.32 5.94 -16.64
C ARG A 110 1.16 5.79 -15.66
N LEU A 111 1.38 5.12 -14.53
CA LEU A 111 0.32 4.89 -13.54
C LEU A 111 -0.06 6.16 -12.79
N LEU A 112 0.89 7.07 -12.54
CA LEU A 112 0.62 8.36 -11.90
C LEU A 112 -0.31 9.26 -12.71
N GLU A 113 -0.42 9.05 -14.04
CA GLU A 113 -1.36 9.78 -14.90
C GLU A 113 -2.83 9.55 -14.50
N PHE A 114 -3.13 8.45 -13.78
CA PHE A 114 -4.47 8.11 -13.29
C PHE A 114 -4.71 8.52 -11.83
N GLU A 115 -3.93 9.44 -11.30
CA GLU A 115 -4.12 10.10 -10.00
C GLU A 115 -4.42 9.11 -8.85
N PRO A 116 -3.42 8.34 -8.35
CA PRO A 116 -3.63 7.42 -7.24
C PRO A 116 -4.17 8.14 -6.01
N THR A 117 -5.13 7.54 -5.33
CA THR A 117 -5.62 8.03 -4.03
C THR A 117 -4.51 7.94 -2.97
N VAL A 118 -3.71 6.87 -3.03
CA VAL A 118 -2.60 6.63 -2.10
C VAL A 118 -1.37 6.15 -2.86
N ILE A 119 -0.22 6.73 -2.54
CA ILE A 119 1.11 6.22 -2.91
C ILE A 119 1.74 5.65 -1.65
N ARG A 120 1.98 4.34 -1.58
CA ARG A 120 2.60 3.70 -0.43
C ARG A 120 3.91 3.04 -0.84
N GLY A 121 5.01 3.43 -0.21
CA GLY A 121 6.33 2.85 -0.46
C GLY A 121 7.24 2.95 0.77
N ASN A 122 8.44 2.38 0.67
CA ASN A 122 9.50 2.67 1.64
C ASN A 122 10.17 4.02 1.32
N ALA A 123 11.08 4.45 2.20
CA ALA A 123 11.79 5.73 2.05
C ALA A 123 12.46 5.89 0.66
N SER A 124 13.18 4.86 0.20
CA SER A 124 13.88 4.88 -1.09
C SER A 124 12.91 4.96 -2.28
N GLU A 125 11.78 4.26 -2.23
CA GLU A 125 10.76 4.26 -3.28
C GLU A 125 10.07 5.63 -3.37
N VAL A 126 9.64 6.18 -2.26
CA VAL A 126 9.00 7.51 -2.22
C VAL A 126 9.97 8.60 -2.68
N LEU A 127 11.21 8.58 -2.20
CA LEU A 127 12.22 9.54 -2.60
C LEU A 127 12.53 9.46 -4.10
N THR A 128 12.60 8.25 -4.68
CA THR A 128 12.79 8.07 -6.13
C THR A 128 11.66 8.72 -6.93
N ILE A 129 10.41 8.55 -6.53
CA ILE A 129 9.27 9.18 -7.21
C ILE A 129 9.30 10.70 -7.03
N ALA A 130 9.59 11.17 -5.82
CA ALA A 130 9.60 12.59 -5.51
C ALA A 130 10.66 13.35 -6.30
N THR A 131 11.87 12.80 -6.42
CA THR A 131 13.02 13.43 -7.08
C THR A 131 13.16 13.10 -8.56
N ARG A 132 12.40 12.08 -9.06
CA ARG A 132 12.53 11.57 -10.45
C ARG A 132 13.94 11.09 -10.80
N THR A 133 14.73 10.71 -9.82
CA THR A 133 16.07 10.18 -10.04
C THR A 133 16.01 8.67 -10.33
N ALA A 134 16.02 8.31 -11.62
CA ALA A 134 16.33 6.94 -12.03
C ALA A 134 17.84 6.75 -12.13
N GLY A 135 18.37 5.69 -11.64
CA GLY A 135 19.76 5.29 -11.86
C GLY A 135 20.43 4.67 -10.65
N GLY A 136 20.26 3.42 -10.44
CA GLY A 136 21.23 2.38 -10.15
C GLY A 136 22.25 2.54 -9.04
N LYS A 137 21.97 3.24 -8.01
CA LYS A 137 22.35 3.00 -6.60
C LYS A 137 21.23 3.67 -5.85
N GLY A 138 20.44 2.89 -5.12
CA GLY A 138 19.37 3.46 -4.31
C GLY A 138 19.87 4.76 -3.69
N VAL A 139 19.02 5.77 -3.65
CA VAL A 139 19.30 6.98 -2.89
C VAL A 139 20.01 6.49 -1.62
N ASP A 140 21.21 7.02 -1.38
CA ASP A 140 22.09 6.52 -0.35
C ASP A 140 21.27 6.23 0.89
N SER A 141 21.57 5.09 1.53
CA SER A 141 21.00 4.70 2.83
C SER A 141 21.21 5.79 3.92
N ASP A 142 21.84 6.87 3.57
CA ASP A 142 22.17 8.05 4.36
C ASP A 142 21.19 9.22 4.18
N ALA A 143 20.13 9.12 3.32
CA ALA A 143 19.07 10.12 3.31
C ALA A 143 18.45 10.19 4.70
N SER A 144 18.51 11.33 5.35
CA SER A 144 17.96 11.49 6.69
C SER A 144 16.43 11.28 6.63
N LEU A 145 15.84 10.78 7.73
CA LEU A 145 14.38 10.71 7.85
C LEU A 145 13.70 12.06 7.60
N ALA A 146 14.39 13.17 7.90
CA ALA A 146 13.89 14.51 7.64
C ALA A 146 13.78 14.79 6.13
N ASP A 147 14.79 14.41 5.32
CA ASP A 147 14.78 14.63 3.86
C ASP A 147 13.64 13.84 3.21
N VAL A 148 13.40 12.60 3.66
CA VAL A 148 12.31 11.76 3.12
C VAL A 148 10.94 12.37 3.43
N ARG A 149 10.75 12.92 4.63
CA ARG A 149 9.48 13.54 5.04
C ARG A 149 9.15 14.76 4.19
N GLU A 150 10.11 15.66 3.98
CA GLU A 150 9.94 16.84 3.13
C GLU A 150 9.55 16.45 1.69
N HIS A 151 10.25 15.47 1.12
CA HIS A 151 9.94 14.97 -0.22
C HIS A 151 8.58 14.26 -0.31
N ALA A 152 8.17 13.56 0.75
CA ALA A 152 6.84 12.95 0.83
C ALA A 152 5.73 14.00 0.86
N ASP A 153 5.91 15.08 1.63
CA ASP A 153 4.98 16.21 1.69
C ASP A 153 4.87 16.93 0.33
N GLU A 154 6.00 17.14 -0.34
CA GLU A 154 6.00 17.72 -1.68
C GLU A 154 5.34 16.81 -2.72
N LEU A 155 5.59 15.49 -2.63
CA LEU A 155 4.94 14.52 -3.50
C LEU A 155 3.43 14.50 -3.29
N ALA A 156 2.97 14.49 -2.05
CA ALA A 156 1.55 14.55 -1.71
C ALA A 156 0.87 15.81 -2.27
N LYS A 157 1.47 16.99 -2.05
CA LYS A 157 0.97 18.27 -2.59
C LYS A 157 0.88 18.28 -4.11
N ARG A 158 1.87 17.71 -4.79
CA ARG A 158 1.95 17.71 -6.25
C ARG A 158 1.01 16.70 -6.89
N SER A 159 0.86 15.53 -6.29
CA SER A 159 0.04 14.45 -6.84
C SER A 159 -1.42 14.49 -6.39
N GLY A 160 -1.73 15.20 -5.31
CA GLY A 160 -3.03 15.12 -4.64
C GLY A 160 -3.28 13.81 -3.88
N ALA A 161 -2.32 12.89 -3.89
CA ALA A 161 -2.41 11.60 -3.21
C ALA A 161 -2.02 11.72 -1.74
N VAL A 162 -2.54 10.85 -0.91
CA VAL A 162 -1.95 10.54 0.39
C VAL A 162 -0.66 9.76 0.17
N VAL A 163 0.44 10.19 0.76
CA VAL A 163 1.73 9.49 0.70
C VAL A 163 2.00 8.81 2.03
N ALA A 164 2.22 7.49 1.98
CA ALA A 164 2.58 6.67 3.13
C ALA A 164 4.00 6.13 2.96
N VAL A 165 4.92 6.61 3.79
CA VAL A 165 6.30 6.11 3.85
C VAL A 165 6.40 5.10 4.98
N THR A 166 6.74 3.85 4.65
CA THR A 166 6.86 2.78 5.65
C THR A 166 8.31 2.54 6.04
N GLY A 167 8.51 2.31 7.34
CA GLY A 167 9.84 2.14 7.93
C GLY A 167 9.78 1.65 9.38
N PRO A 168 10.82 1.90 10.18
CA PRO A 168 10.78 1.67 11.63
C PRO A 168 9.71 2.51 12.34
N GLU A 169 9.43 3.68 11.80
CA GLU A 169 8.26 4.52 12.06
C GLU A 169 7.62 4.81 10.71
N ASP A 170 6.31 4.60 10.62
CA ASP A 170 5.56 4.94 9.42
C ASP A 170 5.19 6.43 9.43
N TYR A 171 5.20 7.05 8.24
CA TYR A 171 4.86 8.45 8.06
C TYR A 171 3.76 8.60 7.02
N VAL A 172 2.70 9.31 7.38
CA VAL A 172 1.54 9.55 6.49
C VAL A 172 1.32 11.05 6.33
N THR A 173 1.20 11.50 5.09
CA THR A 173 0.94 12.90 4.75
C THR A 173 0.00 13.02 3.56
N ASP A 174 -0.83 14.06 3.56
CA ASP A 174 -1.57 14.55 2.40
C ASP A 174 -1.05 15.91 1.90
N GLY A 175 0.06 16.36 2.50
CA GLY A 175 0.66 17.65 2.20
C GLY A 175 -0.08 18.87 2.72
N MET A 176 -1.21 18.71 3.40
CA MET A 176 -2.07 19.79 3.89
C MET A 176 -2.25 19.76 5.40
N ARG A 177 -2.53 18.58 5.97
CA ARG A 177 -2.71 18.36 7.41
C ARG A 177 -1.37 18.13 8.10
N GLU A 178 -1.35 18.23 9.43
CA GLU A 178 -0.21 17.78 10.24
C GLU A 178 0.04 16.30 9.95
N PRO A 179 1.26 15.92 9.55
CA PRO A 179 1.56 14.53 9.23
C PRO A 179 1.44 13.61 10.44
N LEU A 180 1.08 12.37 10.22
CA LEU A 180 1.07 11.33 11.25
C LEU A 180 2.39 10.55 11.23
N VAL A 181 2.94 10.34 12.42
CA VAL A 181 4.03 9.41 12.66
C VAL A 181 3.47 8.25 13.49
N LEU A 182 3.56 7.05 12.95
CA LEU A 182 2.99 5.85 13.55
C LEU A 182 4.12 4.89 13.91
N PRO A 183 4.52 4.83 15.17
CA PRO A 183 5.45 3.81 15.64
C PRO A 183 4.72 2.49 15.84
N GLY A 184 5.44 1.40 15.87
CA GLY A 184 4.90 0.10 16.23
C GLY A 184 5.38 -1.04 15.34
N GLY A 185 4.74 -2.20 15.55
CA GLY A 185 5.12 -3.43 14.87
C GLY A 185 6.23 -4.19 15.59
N ASP A 186 6.71 -5.22 14.94
CA ASP A 186 7.83 -6.05 15.41
C ASP A 186 9.05 -5.83 14.50
N PRO A 187 10.26 -5.68 15.02
CA PRO A 187 11.46 -5.40 14.24
C PRO A 187 11.81 -6.52 13.24
N ARG A 188 11.21 -7.69 13.35
CA ARG A 188 11.36 -8.81 12.39
C ARG A 188 10.42 -8.72 11.20
N MET A 189 9.40 -7.83 11.19
CA MET A 189 8.46 -7.66 10.09
C MET A 189 9.15 -7.45 8.72
N PRO A 190 10.25 -6.68 8.61
CA PRO A 190 10.98 -6.54 7.34
C PRO A 190 11.58 -7.84 6.80
N GLN A 191 11.73 -8.88 7.62
CA GLN A 191 12.21 -10.20 7.21
C GLN A 191 11.10 -11.06 6.55
N ILE A 192 9.84 -10.59 6.60
CA ILE A 192 8.70 -11.27 5.97
C ILE A 192 8.55 -10.73 4.56
N THR A 193 8.91 -11.55 3.58
CA THR A 193 8.74 -11.19 2.17
C THR A 193 7.30 -10.86 1.84
N ALA A 194 7.09 -9.79 1.08
CA ALA A 194 5.79 -9.32 0.61
C ALA A 194 4.85 -8.73 1.69
N LEU A 195 5.29 -8.56 2.94
CA LEU A 195 4.44 -7.97 3.97
C LEU A 195 4.03 -6.53 3.62
N GLY A 196 4.95 -5.74 3.05
CA GLY A 196 4.63 -4.40 2.56
C GLY A 196 3.55 -4.43 1.47
N CYS A 197 3.67 -5.34 0.49
CA CYS A 197 2.66 -5.50 -0.56
C CYS A 197 1.29 -5.89 0.00
N ALA A 198 1.25 -6.73 1.05
CA ALA A 198 0.02 -7.08 1.74
C ALA A 198 -0.56 -5.91 2.54
N LEU A 199 0.28 -5.04 3.08
CA LEU A 199 -0.15 -3.78 3.71
C LEU A 199 -0.79 -2.84 2.70
N SER A 200 -0.25 -2.73 1.47
CA SER A 200 -0.89 -1.95 0.40
C SER A 200 -2.28 -2.50 0.05
N ALA A 201 -2.45 -3.82 0.05
CA ALA A 201 -3.75 -4.47 -0.14
C ALA A 201 -4.72 -4.13 1.00
N LEU A 202 -4.27 -4.18 2.25
CA LEU A 202 -5.05 -3.78 3.42
C LEU A 202 -5.46 -2.29 3.35
N GLY A 203 -4.56 -1.42 2.85
CA GLY A 203 -4.86 -0.02 2.55
C GLY A 203 -6.04 0.13 1.60
N GLY A 204 -6.07 -0.68 0.52
CA GLY A 204 -7.21 -0.74 -0.39
C GLY A 204 -8.53 -1.10 0.30
N ALA A 205 -8.51 -2.07 1.23
CA ALA A 205 -9.71 -2.44 1.99
C ALA A 205 -10.22 -1.31 2.88
N CYS A 206 -9.30 -0.58 3.55
CA CYS A 206 -9.66 0.56 4.39
C CYS A 206 -10.23 1.72 3.56
N LEU A 207 -9.64 2.01 2.41
CA LEU A 207 -10.13 3.03 1.48
C LEU A 207 -11.51 2.73 0.92
N ALA A 208 -11.84 1.47 0.71
CA ALA A 208 -13.14 1.06 0.19
C ALA A 208 -14.31 1.30 1.16
N VAL A 209 -14.04 1.55 2.45
CA VAL A 209 -15.05 1.70 3.50
C VAL A 209 -14.94 3.01 4.28
N HIS A 210 -14.00 3.89 3.91
CA HIS A 210 -13.77 5.15 4.61
C HIS A 210 -13.44 6.27 3.63
N ASP A 211 -14.22 7.34 3.63
CA ASP A 211 -14.14 8.43 2.64
C ASP A 211 -12.88 9.30 2.79
N ASP A 212 -12.31 9.41 3.99
CA ASP A 212 -11.06 10.14 4.21
C ASP A 212 -9.86 9.23 3.95
N ALA A 213 -9.20 9.40 2.80
CA ALA A 213 -8.06 8.59 2.38
C ALA A 213 -6.87 8.67 3.35
N TYR A 214 -6.67 9.82 4.01
CA TYR A 214 -5.60 10.01 4.98
C TYR A 214 -5.85 9.16 6.25
N GLU A 215 -7.07 9.19 6.78
CA GLU A 215 -7.46 8.38 7.94
C GLU A 215 -7.51 6.89 7.60
N ALA A 216 -8.03 6.53 6.43
CA ALA A 216 -8.04 5.14 5.95
C ALA A 216 -6.63 4.55 5.82
N THR A 217 -5.70 5.33 5.26
CA THR A 217 -4.30 4.92 5.13
C THR A 217 -3.64 4.74 6.49
N ALA A 218 -3.81 5.71 7.39
CA ALA A 218 -3.27 5.63 8.74
C ALA A 218 -3.87 4.45 9.53
N ALA A 219 -5.16 4.14 9.33
CA ALA A 219 -5.81 2.99 9.94
C ALA A 219 -5.19 1.66 9.48
N ALA A 220 -4.93 1.50 8.18
CA ALA A 220 -4.29 0.28 7.64
C ALA A 220 -2.89 0.05 8.24
N LEU A 221 -2.09 1.12 8.33
CA LEU A 221 -0.76 1.07 8.95
C LEU A 221 -0.85 0.68 10.43
N ALA A 222 -1.72 1.33 11.19
CA ALA A 222 -1.92 1.04 12.61
C ALA A 222 -2.42 -0.40 12.85
N MET A 223 -3.34 -0.91 12.02
CA MET A 223 -3.82 -2.29 12.08
C MET A 223 -2.68 -3.28 11.87
N MET A 224 -1.85 -3.06 10.84
CA MET A 224 -0.71 -3.94 10.53
C MET A 224 0.35 -3.89 11.64
N SER A 225 0.68 -2.69 12.15
CA SER A 225 1.66 -2.50 13.23
C SER A 225 1.18 -3.16 14.52
N ALA A 226 -0.08 -2.96 14.90
CA ALA A 226 -0.66 -3.59 16.08
C ALA A 226 -0.72 -5.11 15.98
N ALA A 227 -1.06 -5.65 14.78
CA ALA A 227 -1.02 -7.08 14.53
C ALA A 227 0.42 -7.62 14.62
N GLY A 228 1.39 -6.89 14.06
CA GLY A 228 2.81 -7.23 14.13
C GLY A 228 3.35 -7.26 15.56
N GLU A 229 3.00 -6.28 16.38
CA GLU A 229 3.41 -6.20 17.79
C GLU A 229 2.84 -7.37 18.60
N ARG A 230 1.52 -7.63 18.49
CA ARG A 230 0.89 -8.76 19.21
C ARG A 230 1.44 -10.11 18.73
N ALA A 231 1.59 -10.29 17.42
CA ALA A 231 2.17 -11.51 16.84
C ALA A 231 3.62 -11.72 17.28
N GLY A 232 4.40 -10.63 17.37
CA GLY A 232 5.81 -10.63 17.75
C GLY A 232 6.06 -11.17 19.14
N ALA A 233 5.15 -10.91 20.08
CA ALA A 233 5.25 -11.39 21.45
C ALA A 233 5.27 -12.93 21.56
N ALA A 234 4.73 -13.65 20.57
CA ALA A 234 4.62 -15.10 20.61
C ALA A 234 5.31 -15.82 19.43
N ALA A 235 5.96 -15.05 18.51
CA ALA A 235 6.62 -15.62 17.35
C ALA A 235 8.07 -16.03 17.66
N ASP A 236 8.46 -17.22 17.21
CA ASP A 236 9.83 -17.72 17.36
C ASP A 236 10.78 -17.18 16.26
N GLY A 237 10.21 -16.76 15.12
CA GLY A 237 10.98 -16.27 13.98
C GLY A 237 10.07 -15.69 12.89
N PRO A 238 10.64 -15.24 11.73
CA PRO A 238 9.86 -14.58 10.69
C PRO A 238 8.76 -15.47 10.08
N GLY A 239 8.95 -16.78 10.05
CA GLY A 239 7.95 -17.73 9.55
C GLY A 239 6.71 -17.75 10.45
N SER A 240 6.88 -17.99 11.75
CA SER A 240 5.77 -17.98 12.71
C SER A 240 5.17 -16.58 12.86
N LEU A 241 5.98 -15.51 12.79
CA LEU A 241 5.51 -14.14 12.82
C LEU A 241 4.57 -13.85 11.65
N ARG A 242 4.88 -14.30 10.42
CA ARG A 242 4.03 -14.14 9.25
C ARG A 242 2.62 -14.68 9.48
N TRP A 243 2.51 -15.92 9.96
CA TRP A 243 1.21 -16.54 10.18
C TRP A 243 0.44 -15.93 11.35
N ARG A 244 1.15 -15.56 12.40
CA ARG A 244 0.55 -14.91 13.56
C ARG A 244 0.02 -13.51 13.25
N ILE A 245 0.65 -12.74 12.36
CA ILE A 245 0.11 -11.46 11.90
C ILE A 245 -1.25 -11.65 11.24
N ILE A 246 -1.41 -12.69 10.40
CA ILE A 246 -2.69 -13.03 9.77
C ILE A 246 -3.73 -13.37 10.86
N ASP A 247 -3.38 -14.21 11.84
CA ASP A 247 -4.27 -14.57 12.95
C ASP A 247 -4.67 -13.34 13.79
N GLU A 248 -3.75 -12.39 14.01
CA GLU A 248 -4.02 -11.17 14.78
C GLU A 248 -4.91 -10.17 14.02
N LEU A 249 -4.82 -10.12 12.68
CA LEU A 249 -5.74 -9.32 11.84
C LEU A 249 -7.16 -9.90 11.82
N ALA A 250 -7.31 -11.19 12.11
CA ALA A 250 -8.61 -11.85 12.18
C ALA A 250 -9.36 -11.62 13.51
N ARG A 251 -8.75 -10.98 14.49
CA ARG A 251 -9.34 -10.67 15.81
C ARG A 251 -9.99 -9.30 15.83
#